data_78a26f4dfa79ae8b0bc56294245894f7
#
_entry.id   78a26f4dfa79ae8b0bc56294245894f7
#
_cell.length_a   1.000
_cell.length_b   1.000
_cell.length_c   1.000
_cell.angle_alpha   90.00
_cell.angle_beta   90.00
_cell.angle_gamma   90.00
#
_symmetry.space_group_name_H-M   'P 1'
#
loop_
_entity.id
_entity.type
_entity.pdbx_description
1 polymer ?
#
loop_
_entity_poly.entity_id
_entity_poly.type
_entity_poly.pdbx_seq_one_letter_code
_entity_poly.pdbx_strand_id
1 'polypeptide(L)'
;MKVLLLCILIIYSSSLDNGLGKTPQMGWNSWNKFGCNINEKLIRDTIDALVNTGLSEAGYKYVNLDDCWQSGRDSNGRIIVDKNFPNGIKSLADYAHEKGLLFGLYSDAGYKTCAGRPGSLGYEEIDAQTYAEWGVDYLKYDNCFTDGTSPKIRYPVMRDALLKQSRPIFYSMCEWGVEDPATWSKPVGNSWRTTGDIANNWSSMISIIDINNRWYEYAGPGGWNDPDMLEVGNGGMTVEEEKIHFGLWCISKAPLLIGCDITKMSKETFEILTNPEVIAINQDPLGVQGRKIETKQPKPDEGTTPQLKDGTKIYIATCTGGNEQKWSINGDGSITILGGDFCLDIPDCSNRAIQVEIFKCHIGSSGHCGDSKNQEWSFKADGTIVSKLNNMCLDVYDFNGPVVETFNCNGGSNQKWVYDSSAHTIKNGQKCLSASSGIDALEVWAGILSDNSYAVMLLNRGDTKSEMIARWSEIGLPTGEAVVRDLWARKDLGTFTDSFSATVDPHSSYLLKITPK
;
A
#
# COMPACT_ATOMS: atom_id res chain seq x y z
N MET A 1 17.27 32.63 42.58
CA MET A 1 16.49 31.62 41.80
C MET A 1 16.93 31.73 40.35
N LYS A 2 17.87 30.85 39.93
CA LYS A 2 18.34 30.83 38.52
C LYS A 2 17.41 29.93 37.74
N VAL A 3 16.66 30.48 36.79
CA VAL A 3 15.83 29.75 35.84
C VAL A 3 16.80 29.16 34.78
N LEU A 4 16.92 27.84 34.77
CA LEU A 4 17.65 27.11 33.75
C LEU A 4 16.73 26.97 32.55
N LEU A 5 16.97 27.75 31.50
CA LEU A 5 16.29 27.59 30.21
C LEU A 5 16.87 26.33 29.54
N LEU A 6 16.10 25.24 29.57
CA LEU A 6 16.43 24.02 28.84
C LEU A 6 16.04 24.25 27.35
N CYS A 7 17.01 24.63 26.53
CA CYS A 7 16.83 24.61 25.07
C CYS A 7 16.79 23.16 24.63
N ILE A 8 15.60 22.62 24.37
CA ILE A 8 15.42 21.36 23.65
C ILE A 8 15.79 21.65 22.20
N LEU A 9 17.00 21.26 21.79
CA LEU A 9 17.36 21.17 20.38
C LEU A 9 16.55 20.02 19.77
N ILE A 10 15.43 20.36 19.12
CA ILE A 10 14.76 19.45 18.20
C ILE A 10 15.69 19.34 16.99
N ILE A 11 16.46 18.28 16.91
CA ILE A 11 17.21 17.93 15.71
C ILE A 11 16.18 17.50 14.67
N TYR A 12 15.70 18.44 13.85
CA TYR A 12 15.02 18.09 12.61
C TYR A 12 16.07 17.38 11.73
N SER A 13 15.93 16.09 11.53
CA SER A 13 16.65 15.41 10.45
C SER A 13 16.28 16.12 9.14
N SER A 14 17.21 16.85 8.57
CA SER A 14 16.98 17.47 7.25
C SER A 14 16.77 16.38 6.21
N SER A 15 15.82 16.58 5.31
CA SER A 15 15.67 15.71 4.14
C SER A 15 16.92 15.73 3.27
N LEU A 16 17.08 14.72 2.39
CA LEU A 16 18.15 14.70 1.39
C LEU A 16 18.14 16.01 0.59
N ASP A 17 19.27 16.72 0.64
CA ASP A 17 19.40 18.06 0.00
C ASP A 17 19.88 17.93 -1.45
N ASN A 18 19.01 17.41 -2.32
CA ASN A 18 19.21 17.38 -3.78
C ASN A 18 18.19 18.22 -4.56
N GLY A 19 17.35 18.96 -3.86
CA GLY A 19 16.33 19.85 -4.43
C GLY A 19 15.09 19.16 -5.01
N LEU A 20 15.01 17.82 -4.88
CA LEU A 20 13.93 17.00 -5.44
C LEU A 20 12.90 16.59 -4.37
N GLY A 21 11.79 15.97 -4.82
CA GLY A 21 10.77 15.44 -3.92
C GLY A 21 9.99 16.49 -3.13
N LYS A 22 9.84 17.71 -3.64
CA LYS A 22 9.05 18.77 -2.97
C LYS A 22 7.59 18.38 -2.80
N THR A 23 7.06 17.64 -3.75
CA THR A 23 5.79 16.89 -3.70
C THR A 23 6.08 15.43 -4.05
N PRO A 24 5.16 14.48 -3.74
CA PRO A 24 5.34 13.08 -4.14
C PRO A 24 5.54 12.95 -5.65
N GLN A 25 6.41 12.04 -6.05
CA GLN A 25 6.68 11.80 -7.46
C GLN A 25 5.47 11.17 -8.17
N MET A 26 5.26 11.58 -9.41
CA MET A 26 4.22 11.04 -10.30
C MET A 26 4.87 10.54 -11.58
N GLY A 27 4.49 9.32 -11.99
CA GLY A 27 5.05 8.70 -13.19
C GLY A 27 4.44 7.33 -13.48
N TRP A 28 5.17 6.57 -14.28
CA TRP A 28 4.86 5.20 -14.65
C TRP A 28 6.07 4.31 -14.38
N ASN A 29 5.83 3.03 -14.05
CA ASN A 29 6.88 2.03 -13.87
C ASN A 29 6.49 0.73 -14.58
N SER A 30 7.47 0.05 -15.16
CA SER A 30 7.26 -1.12 -16.02
C SER A 30 6.95 -2.42 -15.27
N TRP A 31 7.23 -2.51 -13.95
CA TRP A 31 7.30 -3.80 -13.26
C TRP A 31 5.98 -4.53 -13.12
N ASN A 32 4.96 -3.89 -12.51
CA ASN A 32 3.73 -4.60 -12.12
C ASN A 32 3.00 -5.23 -13.31
N LYS A 33 3.03 -4.59 -14.47
CA LYS A 33 2.40 -5.12 -15.68
C LYS A 33 3.28 -6.04 -16.51
N PHE A 34 4.56 -5.71 -16.64
CA PHE A 34 5.41 -6.31 -17.66
C PHE A 34 6.54 -7.18 -17.09
N GLY A 35 6.93 -7.00 -15.81
CA GLY A 35 8.07 -7.71 -15.24
C GLY A 35 9.29 -7.56 -16.15
N CYS A 36 9.93 -8.69 -16.47
CA CYS A 36 11.06 -8.73 -17.42
C CYS A 36 10.64 -8.82 -18.90
N ASN A 37 9.35 -8.76 -19.22
CA ASN A 37 8.90 -8.74 -20.62
C ASN A 37 8.90 -7.31 -21.18
N ILE A 38 10.08 -6.72 -21.25
CA ILE A 38 10.32 -5.32 -21.61
C ILE A 38 11.30 -5.22 -22.78
N ASN A 39 11.16 -4.17 -23.57
CA ASN A 39 12.07 -3.83 -24.66
C ASN A 39 11.99 -2.35 -24.99
N GLU A 40 12.93 -1.86 -25.82
CA GLU A 40 13.00 -0.45 -26.19
C GLU A 40 11.71 0.09 -26.83
N LYS A 41 11.05 -0.73 -27.69
CA LYS A 41 9.80 -0.33 -28.33
C LYS A 41 8.69 -0.09 -27.31
N LEU A 42 8.52 -0.99 -26.34
CA LEU A 42 7.53 -0.85 -25.27
C LEU A 42 7.71 0.49 -24.52
N ILE A 43 8.96 0.81 -24.18
CA ILE A 43 9.25 2.04 -23.42
C ILE A 43 8.98 3.30 -24.26
N ARG A 44 9.34 3.28 -25.56
CA ARG A 44 9.02 4.40 -26.48
C ARG A 44 7.52 4.56 -26.64
N ASP A 45 6.77 3.47 -26.86
CA ASP A 45 5.31 3.50 -26.97
C ASP A 45 4.66 4.05 -25.68
N THR A 46 5.22 3.73 -24.51
CA THR A 46 4.77 4.23 -23.20
C THR A 46 5.06 5.73 -23.03
N ILE A 47 6.25 6.20 -23.44
CA ILE A 47 6.60 7.63 -23.47
C ILE A 47 5.58 8.40 -24.32
N ASP A 48 5.31 7.90 -25.53
CA ASP A 48 4.33 8.52 -26.43
C ASP A 48 2.91 8.49 -25.84
N ALA A 49 2.52 7.38 -25.19
CA ALA A 49 1.20 7.26 -24.55
C ALA A 49 1.03 8.25 -23.40
N LEU A 50 2.03 8.45 -22.53
CA LEU A 50 1.99 9.45 -21.46
C LEU A 50 1.67 10.86 -21.98
N VAL A 51 2.25 11.24 -23.11
CA VAL A 51 2.02 12.53 -23.74
C VAL A 51 0.67 12.56 -24.47
N ASN A 52 0.42 11.57 -25.33
CA ASN A 52 -0.74 11.58 -26.24
C ASN A 52 -2.08 11.40 -25.52
N THR A 53 -2.09 10.72 -24.34
CA THR A 53 -3.31 10.55 -23.55
C THR A 53 -3.60 11.74 -22.62
N GLY A 54 -2.63 12.64 -22.39
CA GLY A 54 -2.75 13.74 -21.44
C GLY A 54 -2.32 13.38 -19.99
N LEU A 55 -1.83 12.17 -19.73
CA LEU A 55 -1.29 11.79 -18.42
C LEU A 55 -0.14 12.70 -17.99
N SER A 56 0.73 13.09 -18.94
CA SER A 56 1.83 14.01 -18.66
C SER A 56 1.34 15.41 -18.24
N GLU A 57 0.20 15.85 -18.77
CA GLU A 57 -0.46 17.13 -18.39
C GLU A 57 -1.08 17.02 -16.99
N ALA A 58 -1.58 15.83 -16.62
CA ALA A 58 -2.09 15.55 -15.28
C ALA A 58 -0.98 15.48 -14.20
N GLY A 59 0.32 15.46 -14.61
CA GLY A 59 1.46 15.51 -13.69
C GLY A 59 2.37 14.29 -13.71
N TYR A 60 2.04 13.23 -14.44
CA TYR A 60 2.89 12.03 -14.56
C TYR A 60 4.11 12.28 -15.44
N LYS A 61 5.25 12.58 -14.81
CA LYS A 61 6.45 13.04 -15.51
C LYS A 61 7.53 11.95 -15.64
N TYR A 62 7.62 11.03 -14.67
CA TYR A 62 8.65 10.00 -14.69
C TYR A 62 8.25 8.80 -15.52
N VAL A 63 9.16 8.31 -16.38
CA VAL A 63 9.07 7.02 -17.08
C VAL A 63 10.13 6.11 -16.51
N ASN A 64 9.76 5.22 -15.61
CA ASN A 64 10.70 4.38 -14.88
C ASN A 64 10.78 2.99 -15.49
N LEU A 65 11.94 2.66 -16.04
CA LEU A 65 12.32 1.33 -16.50
C LEU A 65 12.84 0.53 -15.29
N ASP A 66 12.06 -0.45 -14.86
CA ASP A 66 12.35 -1.32 -13.72
C ASP A 66 13.37 -2.42 -14.09
N ASP A 67 13.51 -3.47 -13.30
CA ASP A 67 14.50 -4.54 -13.44
C ASP A 67 14.53 -5.17 -14.85
N CYS A 68 15.58 -5.91 -15.16
CA CYS A 68 15.82 -6.66 -16.41
C CYS A 68 16.34 -5.85 -17.62
N TRP A 69 16.76 -4.60 -17.45
CA TRP A 69 17.41 -3.83 -18.51
C TRP A 69 18.92 -4.10 -18.59
N GLN A 70 19.52 -4.68 -17.54
CA GLN A 70 20.95 -5.00 -17.42
C GLN A 70 21.21 -6.43 -17.93
N SER A 71 22.38 -6.66 -18.55
CA SER A 71 22.82 -8.00 -18.96
C SER A 71 24.14 -8.45 -18.33
N GLY A 72 25.00 -7.54 -17.93
CA GLY A 72 26.33 -7.86 -17.39
C GLY A 72 27.12 -6.60 -17.03
N ARG A 73 28.44 -6.79 -16.80
CA ARG A 73 29.41 -5.70 -16.65
C ARG A 73 30.58 -5.91 -17.59
N ASP A 74 31.13 -4.83 -18.12
CA ASP A 74 32.33 -4.87 -18.94
C ASP A 74 33.62 -5.04 -18.08
N SER A 75 34.79 -5.09 -18.72
CA SER A 75 36.09 -5.23 -18.06
C SER A 75 36.45 -4.06 -17.15
N ASN A 76 35.77 -2.91 -17.30
CA ASN A 76 35.94 -1.72 -16.47
C ASN A 76 34.89 -1.64 -15.37
N GLY A 77 34.01 -2.64 -15.23
CA GLY A 77 32.93 -2.70 -14.26
C GLY A 77 31.67 -1.93 -14.67
N ARG A 78 31.62 -1.28 -15.84
CA ARG A 78 30.42 -0.56 -16.30
C ARG A 78 29.32 -1.55 -16.70
N ILE A 79 28.08 -1.15 -16.40
CA ILE A 79 26.89 -1.96 -16.72
C ILE A 79 26.73 -2.10 -18.24
N ILE A 80 26.44 -3.32 -18.69
CA ILE A 80 26.10 -3.63 -20.08
C ILE A 80 24.58 -3.72 -20.19
N VAL A 81 24.02 -2.96 -21.13
CA VAL A 81 22.58 -2.94 -21.42
C VAL A 81 22.15 -4.24 -22.08
N ASP A 82 20.96 -4.74 -21.78
CA ASP A 82 20.39 -5.93 -22.40
C ASP A 82 20.09 -5.69 -23.88
N LYS A 83 20.21 -6.75 -24.68
CA LYS A 83 19.97 -6.74 -26.14
C LYS A 83 18.58 -6.24 -26.54
N ASN A 84 17.61 -6.29 -25.64
CA ASN A 84 16.27 -5.76 -25.87
C ASN A 84 16.24 -4.22 -25.97
N PHE A 85 17.35 -3.55 -25.66
CA PHE A 85 17.54 -2.10 -25.74
C PHE A 85 18.72 -1.76 -26.68
N PRO A 86 18.59 -2.04 -27.98
CA PRO A 86 19.72 -1.99 -28.94
C PRO A 86 20.34 -0.60 -29.09
N ASN A 87 19.57 0.48 -28.87
CA ASN A 87 20.10 1.86 -28.95
C ASN A 87 20.59 2.38 -27.59
N GLY A 88 20.56 1.55 -26.55
CA GLY A 88 21.02 1.87 -25.20
C GLY A 88 20.07 2.75 -24.40
N ILE A 89 20.36 2.85 -23.09
CA ILE A 89 19.53 3.58 -22.14
C ILE A 89 19.55 5.09 -22.41
N LYS A 90 20.70 5.65 -22.75
CA LYS A 90 20.79 7.09 -23.08
C LYS A 90 19.82 7.50 -24.18
N SER A 91 19.62 6.68 -25.19
CA SER A 91 18.67 6.96 -26.28
C SER A 91 17.21 7.04 -25.78
N LEU A 92 16.85 6.25 -24.76
CA LEU A 92 15.53 6.32 -24.13
C LEU A 92 15.38 7.55 -23.25
N ALA A 93 16.41 7.87 -22.47
CA ALA A 93 16.42 9.09 -21.65
C ALA A 93 16.31 10.35 -22.52
N ASP A 94 17.12 10.43 -23.58
CA ASP A 94 17.06 11.56 -24.53
C ASP A 94 15.66 11.69 -25.16
N TYR A 95 15.04 10.56 -25.54
CA TYR A 95 13.70 10.54 -26.11
C TYR A 95 12.61 10.99 -25.11
N ALA A 96 12.71 10.56 -23.86
CA ALA A 96 11.82 11.03 -22.81
C ALA A 96 11.96 12.54 -22.60
N HIS A 97 13.19 13.04 -22.54
CA HIS A 97 13.48 14.48 -22.38
C HIS A 97 12.96 15.31 -23.57
N GLU A 98 13.11 14.82 -24.80
CA GLU A 98 12.55 15.47 -26.01
C GLU A 98 11.04 15.64 -25.92
N LYS A 99 10.35 14.71 -25.25
CA LYS A 99 8.90 14.76 -24.99
C LYS A 99 8.51 15.55 -23.73
N GLY A 100 9.47 16.14 -23.00
CA GLY A 100 9.23 16.87 -21.76
C GLY A 100 8.93 15.98 -20.55
N LEU A 101 9.38 14.73 -20.60
CA LEU A 101 9.30 13.73 -19.51
C LEU A 101 10.69 13.53 -18.89
N LEU A 102 10.72 12.83 -17.75
CA LEU A 102 11.90 12.44 -17.01
C LEU A 102 12.07 10.92 -17.10
N PHE A 103 13.30 10.45 -17.12
CA PHE A 103 13.59 9.03 -17.28
C PHE A 103 14.23 8.42 -16.04
N GLY A 104 13.68 7.30 -15.57
CA GLY A 104 14.17 6.57 -14.41
C GLY A 104 14.69 5.18 -14.74
N LEU A 105 15.60 4.70 -13.89
CA LEU A 105 16.13 3.36 -13.91
C LEU A 105 15.94 2.64 -12.57
N TYR A 106 16.28 1.36 -12.58
CA TYR A 106 16.29 0.46 -11.44
C TYR A 106 17.69 -0.15 -11.26
N SER A 107 18.09 -0.27 -9.99
CA SER A 107 19.22 -1.09 -9.57
C SER A 107 18.95 -1.68 -8.17
N ASP A 108 19.98 -2.26 -7.55
CA ASP A 108 19.86 -2.99 -6.29
C ASP A 108 21.08 -2.74 -5.40
N ALA A 109 20.85 -2.63 -4.08
CA ALA A 109 21.89 -2.51 -3.07
C ALA A 109 22.63 -3.84 -2.78
N GLY A 110 22.35 -4.88 -3.54
CA GLY A 110 23.01 -6.18 -3.49
C GLY A 110 23.90 -6.44 -4.71
N TYR A 111 24.48 -7.65 -4.73
CA TYR A 111 25.32 -8.12 -5.85
C TYR A 111 24.51 -8.34 -7.13
N LYS A 112 23.20 -8.66 -6.96
CA LYS A 112 22.25 -8.87 -8.06
C LYS A 112 20.95 -8.19 -7.77
N THR A 113 20.23 -7.84 -8.83
CA THR A 113 18.84 -7.40 -8.75
C THR A 113 17.93 -8.57 -8.37
N CYS A 114 16.68 -8.30 -8.04
CA CYS A 114 15.69 -9.32 -7.68
C CYS A 114 15.46 -10.32 -8.82
N ALA A 115 15.56 -9.89 -10.08
CA ALA A 115 15.54 -10.78 -11.25
C ALA A 115 16.91 -11.44 -11.59
N GLY A 116 17.91 -11.29 -10.71
CA GLY A 116 19.22 -11.92 -10.86
C GLY A 116 20.17 -11.21 -11.84
N ARG A 117 19.85 -9.97 -12.23
CA ARG A 117 20.71 -9.12 -13.06
C ARG A 117 21.83 -8.49 -12.21
N PRO A 118 22.87 -7.85 -12.79
CA PRO A 118 23.91 -7.18 -12.01
C PRO A 118 23.34 -6.08 -11.10
N GLY A 119 23.55 -6.19 -9.80
CA GLY A 119 23.29 -5.13 -8.82
C GLY A 119 24.45 -4.17 -8.67
N SER A 120 24.32 -3.15 -7.82
CA SER A 120 25.29 -2.06 -7.67
C SER A 120 26.25 -2.23 -6.48
N LEU A 121 26.09 -3.25 -5.63
CA LEU A 121 26.96 -3.44 -4.46
C LEU A 121 28.43 -3.56 -4.87
N GLY A 122 29.25 -2.61 -4.42
CA GLY A 122 30.67 -2.47 -4.80
C GLY A 122 30.92 -1.76 -6.13
N TYR A 123 29.86 -1.27 -6.79
CA TYR A 123 29.92 -0.53 -8.06
C TYR A 123 29.17 0.82 -8.02
N GLU A 124 28.78 1.29 -6.84
CA GLU A 124 27.88 2.43 -6.65
C GLU A 124 28.42 3.70 -7.34
N GLU A 125 29.72 3.98 -7.23
CA GLU A 125 30.34 5.17 -7.83
C GLU A 125 30.28 5.12 -9.37
N ILE A 126 30.64 3.99 -9.99
CA ILE A 126 30.66 3.85 -11.44
C ILE A 126 29.25 3.79 -12.01
N ASP A 127 28.31 3.20 -11.28
CA ASP A 127 26.90 3.12 -11.67
C ASP A 127 26.26 4.52 -11.60
N ALA A 128 26.43 5.24 -10.50
CA ALA A 128 25.94 6.62 -10.34
C ALA A 128 26.47 7.55 -11.44
N GLN A 129 27.78 7.47 -11.74
CA GLN A 129 28.37 8.21 -12.86
C GLN A 129 27.74 7.82 -14.19
N THR A 130 27.56 6.53 -14.45
CA THR A 130 26.98 6.02 -15.69
C THR A 130 25.53 6.48 -15.87
N TYR A 131 24.73 6.44 -14.79
CA TYR A 131 23.35 6.93 -14.83
C TYR A 131 23.27 8.44 -15.09
N ALA A 132 24.13 9.23 -14.47
CA ALA A 132 24.21 10.66 -14.73
C ALA A 132 24.63 10.97 -16.19
N GLU A 133 25.65 10.25 -16.74
CA GLU A 133 26.07 10.37 -18.13
C GLU A 133 24.96 10.00 -19.13
N TRP A 134 24.09 9.07 -18.79
CA TRP A 134 22.95 8.69 -19.61
C TRP A 134 21.74 9.62 -19.48
N GLY A 135 21.81 10.58 -18.53
CA GLY A 135 20.72 11.53 -18.35
C GLY A 135 19.57 10.98 -17.51
N VAL A 136 19.83 9.99 -16.64
CA VAL A 136 18.83 9.43 -15.72
C VAL A 136 18.42 10.46 -14.68
N ASP A 137 17.12 10.55 -14.38
CA ASP A 137 16.52 11.50 -13.44
C ASP A 137 16.00 10.84 -12.16
N TYR A 138 15.85 9.51 -12.16
CA TYR A 138 15.26 8.73 -11.06
C TYR A 138 15.94 7.38 -10.94
N LEU A 139 16.22 6.95 -9.72
CA LEU A 139 16.76 5.63 -9.43
C LEU A 139 15.90 4.94 -8.38
N LYS A 140 15.21 3.83 -8.75
CA LYS A 140 14.67 2.86 -7.80
C LYS A 140 15.81 1.92 -7.39
N TYR A 141 16.01 1.74 -6.09
CA TYR A 141 17.14 0.98 -5.54
C TYR A 141 16.65 -0.07 -4.55
N ASP A 142 16.75 -1.32 -4.95
CA ASP A 142 16.14 -2.48 -4.28
C ASP A 142 17.09 -3.16 -3.28
N ASN A 143 16.66 -4.29 -2.66
CA ASN A 143 17.30 -4.91 -1.51
C ASN A 143 17.56 -6.42 -1.65
N CYS A 144 17.61 -6.96 -2.87
CA CYS A 144 17.86 -8.38 -3.13
C CYS A 144 19.35 -8.73 -3.02
N PHE A 145 19.67 -10.00 -2.90
CA PHE A 145 21.03 -10.59 -2.95
C PHE A 145 22.09 -9.79 -2.18
N THR A 146 21.78 -9.39 -0.96
CA THR A 146 22.65 -8.58 -0.11
C THR A 146 23.82 -9.40 0.45
N ASP A 147 24.84 -8.71 0.99
CA ASP A 147 25.93 -9.29 1.75
C ASP A 147 25.60 -9.53 3.24
N GLY A 148 24.34 -9.28 3.65
CA GLY A 148 23.86 -9.33 5.02
C GLY A 148 24.10 -8.04 5.82
N THR A 149 24.73 -7.02 5.21
CA THR A 149 24.88 -5.71 5.84
C THR A 149 23.54 -4.96 5.87
N SER A 150 23.28 -4.24 6.97
CA SER A 150 22.06 -3.44 7.14
C SER A 150 21.84 -2.45 5.99
N PRO A 151 20.59 -2.26 5.52
CA PRO A 151 20.27 -1.21 4.55
C PRO A 151 20.66 0.19 5.03
N LYS A 152 20.68 0.47 6.34
CA LYS A 152 21.18 1.72 6.92
C LYS A 152 22.64 2.02 6.60
N ILE A 153 23.40 1.01 6.20
CA ILE A 153 24.82 1.13 5.78
C ILE A 153 24.91 1.17 4.25
N ARG A 154 24.19 0.28 3.55
CA ARG A 154 24.32 0.12 2.08
C ARG A 154 23.70 1.26 1.28
N TYR A 155 22.49 1.71 1.65
CA TYR A 155 21.77 2.75 0.90
C TYR A 155 22.48 4.12 0.92
N PRO A 156 23.10 4.59 2.05
CA PRO A 156 23.89 5.81 2.04
C PRO A 156 25.08 5.80 1.07
N VAL A 157 25.65 4.63 0.73
CA VAL A 157 26.76 4.55 -0.24
C VAL A 157 26.31 5.01 -1.62
N MET A 158 25.17 4.52 -2.11
CA MET A 158 24.59 4.96 -3.39
C MET A 158 24.16 6.43 -3.33
N ARG A 159 23.54 6.89 -2.22
CA ARG A 159 23.23 8.33 -2.03
C ARG A 159 24.46 9.20 -2.24
N ASP A 160 25.57 8.86 -1.58
CA ASP A 160 26.82 9.65 -1.64
C ASP A 160 27.43 9.63 -3.04
N ALA A 161 27.31 8.50 -3.76
CA ALA A 161 27.73 8.38 -5.15
C ALA A 161 26.87 9.26 -6.08
N LEU A 162 25.54 9.28 -5.89
CA LEU A 162 24.62 10.12 -6.65
C LEU A 162 24.84 11.61 -6.39
N LEU A 163 25.09 12.02 -5.14
CA LEU A 163 25.34 13.41 -4.78
C LEU A 163 26.64 13.98 -5.36
N LYS A 164 27.61 13.15 -5.76
CA LYS A 164 28.83 13.58 -6.45
C LYS A 164 28.61 13.92 -7.92
N GLN A 165 27.45 13.54 -8.48
CA GLN A 165 27.16 13.80 -9.87
C GLN A 165 26.65 15.23 -10.08
N SER A 166 26.87 15.79 -11.26
CA SER A 166 26.39 17.13 -11.62
C SER A 166 24.89 17.17 -11.89
N ARG A 167 24.26 16.00 -12.12
CA ARG A 167 22.82 15.84 -12.37
C ARG A 167 22.15 15.36 -11.10
N PRO A 168 21.15 16.08 -10.56
CA PRO A 168 20.33 15.56 -9.45
C PRO A 168 19.50 14.37 -9.93
N ILE A 169 19.54 13.28 -9.18
CA ILE A 169 18.77 12.07 -9.44
C ILE A 169 17.85 11.82 -8.24
N PHE A 170 16.55 11.65 -8.50
CA PHE A 170 15.59 11.28 -7.46
C PHE A 170 15.93 9.87 -6.95
N TYR A 171 16.19 9.73 -5.67
CA TYR A 171 16.60 8.48 -5.07
C TYR A 171 15.43 7.83 -4.33
N SER A 172 14.87 6.76 -4.91
CA SER A 172 13.75 5.99 -4.39
C SER A 172 14.26 4.67 -3.81
N MET A 173 14.16 4.55 -2.49
CA MET A 173 14.66 3.40 -1.73
C MET A 173 13.59 2.31 -1.64
N CYS A 174 13.97 1.05 -1.89
CA CYS A 174 13.06 -0.08 -1.97
C CYS A 174 13.53 -1.25 -1.10
N GLU A 175 13.66 -1.03 0.22
CA GLU A 175 14.06 -2.05 1.20
C GLU A 175 12.88 -2.76 1.89
N TRP A 176 11.66 -2.66 1.35
CA TRP A 176 10.44 -3.40 1.75
C TRP A 176 10.00 -3.19 3.21
N GLY A 177 10.32 -2.05 3.80
CA GLY A 177 10.01 -1.75 5.19
C GLY A 177 10.98 -2.37 6.20
N VAL A 178 12.05 -3.03 5.76
CA VAL A 178 13.04 -3.65 6.63
C VAL A 178 13.78 -2.60 7.47
N GLU A 179 13.88 -2.83 8.77
CA GLU A 179 14.49 -1.92 9.75
C GLU A 179 13.82 -0.53 9.83
N ASP A 180 12.49 -0.45 9.58
CA ASP A 180 11.68 0.76 9.74
C ASP A 180 12.24 1.98 8.98
N PRO A 181 12.27 1.94 7.64
CA PRO A 181 12.94 2.95 6.81
C PRO A 181 12.43 4.37 7.04
N ALA A 182 11.15 4.56 7.34
CA ALA A 182 10.61 5.88 7.64
C ALA A 182 11.38 6.60 8.76
N THR A 183 11.98 5.87 9.71
CA THR A 183 12.68 6.44 10.85
C THR A 183 14.08 6.95 10.54
N TRP A 184 14.70 6.52 9.43
CA TRP A 184 16.11 6.87 9.11
C TRP A 184 16.33 7.32 7.66
N SER A 185 15.40 7.10 6.75
CA SER A 185 15.61 7.30 5.31
C SER A 185 15.53 8.77 4.86
N LYS A 186 14.91 9.66 5.64
CA LYS A 186 14.72 11.06 5.26
C LYS A 186 15.99 11.80 4.82
N PRO A 187 17.16 11.61 5.47
CA PRO A 187 18.44 12.18 5.00
C PRO A 187 19.11 11.35 3.90
N VAL A 188 18.54 10.20 3.50
CA VAL A 188 19.17 9.25 2.58
C VAL A 188 18.53 9.27 1.20
N GLY A 189 17.21 9.24 1.12
CA GLY A 189 16.46 9.18 -0.14
C GLY A 189 15.30 10.16 -0.19
N ASN A 190 14.70 10.31 -1.38
CA ASN A 190 13.54 11.15 -1.62
C ASN A 190 12.21 10.39 -1.45
N SER A 191 12.24 9.06 -1.44
CA SER A 191 11.14 8.19 -1.01
C SER A 191 11.69 6.86 -0.52
N TRP A 192 10.91 6.14 0.28
CA TRP A 192 11.29 4.84 0.84
C TRP A 192 10.07 3.94 0.98
N ARG A 193 10.20 2.70 0.51
CA ARG A 193 9.19 1.66 0.65
C ARG A 193 8.97 1.34 2.11
N THR A 194 7.74 1.43 2.54
CA THR A 194 7.31 1.13 3.93
C THR A 194 6.79 -0.29 4.08
N THR A 195 6.64 -1.02 2.99
CA THR A 195 5.94 -2.31 2.90
C THR A 195 6.65 -3.29 1.97
N GLY A 196 6.31 -4.57 2.05
CA GLY A 196 6.52 -5.53 0.97
C GLY A 196 5.79 -5.14 -0.32
N ASP A 197 5.85 -5.99 -1.36
CA ASP A 197 5.29 -5.67 -2.66
C ASP A 197 3.76 -5.77 -2.67
N ILE A 198 3.11 -4.81 -3.33
CA ILE A 198 1.68 -4.83 -3.57
C ILE A 198 1.31 -5.88 -4.61
N ALA A 199 0.19 -6.56 -4.40
CA ALA A 199 -0.44 -7.42 -5.39
C ALA A 199 -1.74 -6.80 -5.88
N ASN A 200 -2.09 -7.10 -7.15
CA ASN A 200 -3.28 -6.57 -7.80
C ASN A 200 -4.58 -7.21 -7.26
N ASN A 201 -4.93 -6.89 -6.02
CA ASN A 201 -6.19 -7.28 -5.39
C ASN A 201 -6.49 -6.39 -4.17
N TRP A 202 -7.76 -6.37 -3.77
CA TRP A 202 -8.27 -5.60 -2.65
C TRP A 202 -7.53 -5.85 -1.33
N SER A 203 -7.35 -7.11 -0.94
CA SER A 203 -6.75 -7.47 0.35
C SER A 203 -5.32 -6.96 0.48
N SER A 204 -4.51 -7.11 -0.57
CA SER A 204 -3.14 -6.59 -0.61
C SER A 204 -3.12 -5.07 -0.51
N MET A 205 -3.92 -4.38 -1.32
CA MET A 205 -3.98 -2.91 -1.34
C MET A 205 -4.34 -2.34 0.05
N ILE A 206 -5.34 -2.91 0.69
CA ILE A 206 -5.79 -2.49 2.03
C ILE A 206 -4.72 -2.73 3.09
N SER A 207 -4.04 -3.86 3.03
CA SER A 207 -2.97 -4.18 3.97
C SER A 207 -1.77 -3.25 3.81
N ILE A 208 -1.37 -3.00 2.59
CA ILE A 208 -0.27 -2.09 2.24
C ILE A 208 -0.53 -0.68 2.79
N ILE A 209 -1.74 -0.15 2.62
CA ILE A 209 -2.04 1.20 3.13
C ILE A 209 -2.12 1.25 4.66
N ASP A 210 -2.56 0.17 5.32
CA ASP A 210 -2.59 0.09 6.79
C ASP A 210 -1.17 0.10 7.39
N ILE A 211 -0.21 -0.58 6.75
CA ILE A 211 1.19 -0.53 7.15
C ILE A 211 1.75 0.88 6.96
N ASN A 212 1.53 1.46 5.78
CA ASN A 212 2.02 2.79 5.46
C ASN A 212 1.46 3.86 6.41
N ASN A 213 0.23 3.69 6.89
CA ASN A 213 -0.42 4.61 7.81
C ASN A 213 0.33 4.77 9.14
N ARG A 214 1.10 3.79 9.59
CA ARG A 214 1.90 3.89 10.84
C ARG A 214 2.98 4.95 10.76
N TRP A 215 3.43 5.27 9.56
CA TRP A 215 4.58 6.13 9.30
C TRP A 215 4.19 7.56 8.90
N TYR A 216 2.92 7.95 9.08
CA TYR A 216 2.37 9.23 8.60
C TYR A 216 3.16 10.47 9.08
N GLU A 217 3.78 10.42 10.25
CA GLU A 217 4.54 11.54 10.82
C GLU A 217 5.91 11.78 10.17
N TYR A 218 6.42 10.82 9.40
CA TYR A 218 7.77 10.86 8.85
C TYR A 218 7.85 11.46 7.45
N ALA A 219 6.77 11.37 6.68
CA ALA A 219 6.70 11.92 5.33
C ALA A 219 6.59 13.45 5.34
N GLY A 220 7.08 14.07 4.28
CA GLY A 220 6.98 15.50 4.07
C GLY A 220 7.85 15.95 2.91
N PRO A 221 7.84 17.25 2.56
CA PRO A 221 8.63 17.77 1.45
C PRO A 221 10.09 17.33 1.50
N GLY A 222 10.56 16.76 0.40
CA GLY A 222 11.91 16.19 0.24
C GLY A 222 12.01 14.69 0.54
N GLY A 223 10.99 14.07 1.19
CA GLY A 223 11.05 12.64 1.52
C GLY A 223 9.67 12.04 1.82
N TRP A 224 9.29 10.95 1.12
CA TRP A 224 7.94 10.40 1.12
C TRP A 224 7.90 8.92 1.49
N ASN A 225 6.93 8.55 2.32
CA ASN A 225 6.56 7.15 2.53
C ASN A 225 6.00 6.57 1.24
N ASP A 226 6.45 5.38 0.87
CA ASP A 226 6.08 4.72 -0.37
C ASP A 226 5.38 3.38 -0.07
N PRO A 227 4.05 3.30 -0.22
CA PRO A 227 3.29 2.06 -0.09
C PRO A 227 3.29 1.19 -1.34
N ASP A 228 4.21 1.41 -2.28
CA ASP A 228 4.32 0.79 -3.59
C ASP A 228 3.43 1.42 -4.67
N MET A 229 3.55 0.89 -5.89
CA MET A 229 2.93 1.42 -7.10
C MET A 229 1.41 1.29 -7.11
N LEU A 230 0.79 2.00 -8.04
CA LEU A 230 -0.64 1.91 -8.30
C LEU A 230 -0.98 0.66 -9.13
N GLU A 231 -1.91 -0.15 -8.63
CA GLU A 231 -2.51 -1.28 -9.37
C GLU A 231 -3.77 -0.89 -10.15
N VAL A 232 -4.13 0.38 -10.14
CA VAL A 232 -5.26 0.94 -10.91
C VAL A 232 -5.10 0.61 -12.39
N GLY A 233 -6.11 -0.04 -12.99
CA GLY A 233 -6.12 -0.46 -14.39
C GLY A 233 -5.48 -1.82 -14.67
N ASN A 234 -5.03 -2.55 -13.65
CA ASN A 234 -4.51 -3.93 -13.81
C ASN A 234 -5.60 -5.02 -13.74
N GLY A 235 -6.85 -4.67 -13.32
CA GLY A 235 -8.03 -5.51 -13.45
C GLY A 235 -8.26 -6.51 -12.31
N GLY A 236 -7.54 -6.39 -11.19
CA GLY A 236 -7.73 -7.23 -9.99
C GLY A 236 -8.67 -6.66 -8.95
N MET A 237 -9.15 -5.43 -9.16
CA MET A 237 -10.06 -4.70 -8.30
C MET A 237 -11.24 -4.15 -9.11
N THR A 238 -12.37 -3.91 -8.45
CA THR A 238 -13.49 -3.19 -9.04
C THR A 238 -13.18 -1.72 -9.24
N VAL A 239 -13.94 -0.99 -10.06
CA VAL A 239 -13.74 0.45 -10.29
C VAL A 239 -13.82 1.25 -8.98
N GLU A 240 -14.72 0.88 -8.05
CA GLU A 240 -14.83 1.55 -6.75
C GLU A 240 -13.63 1.25 -5.86
N GLU A 241 -13.11 0.04 -5.86
CA GLU A 241 -11.87 -0.32 -5.15
C GLU A 241 -10.65 0.40 -5.75
N GLU A 242 -10.58 0.57 -7.09
CA GLU A 242 -9.53 1.36 -7.74
C GLU A 242 -9.61 2.85 -7.36
N LYS A 243 -10.81 3.43 -7.22
CA LYS A 243 -11.00 4.78 -6.70
C LYS A 243 -10.52 4.91 -5.24
N ILE A 244 -10.85 3.93 -4.41
CA ILE A 244 -10.36 3.88 -3.03
C ILE A 244 -8.84 3.80 -2.99
N HIS A 245 -8.24 2.91 -3.77
CA HIS A 245 -6.80 2.79 -3.90
C HIS A 245 -6.14 4.12 -4.25
N PHE A 246 -6.59 4.75 -5.34
CA PHE A 246 -6.05 6.03 -5.77
C PHE A 246 -6.25 7.15 -4.74
N GLY A 247 -7.45 7.22 -4.13
CA GLY A 247 -7.78 8.21 -3.11
C GLY A 247 -6.94 8.06 -1.84
N LEU A 248 -6.71 6.82 -1.36
CA LEU A 248 -5.86 6.55 -0.19
C LEU A 248 -4.40 6.90 -0.47
N TRP A 249 -3.85 6.58 -1.65
CA TRP A 249 -2.51 7.02 -2.06
C TRP A 249 -2.41 8.54 -2.08
N CYS A 250 -3.45 9.23 -2.56
CA CYS A 250 -3.47 10.69 -2.57
C CYS A 250 -3.53 11.31 -1.17
N ILE A 251 -4.37 10.81 -0.27
CA ILE A 251 -4.43 11.26 1.13
C ILE A 251 -3.11 10.99 1.85
N SER A 252 -2.51 9.82 1.60
CA SER A 252 -1.25 9.41 2.23
C SER A 252 -0.02 10.10 1.65
N LYS A 253 -0.14 11.00 0.68
CA LYS A 253 1.00 11.63 -0.01
C LYS A 253 1.98 10.59 -0.57
N ALA A 254 1.44 9.46 -1.01
CA ALA A 254 2.23 8.39 -1.60
C ALA A 254 2.70 8.76 -3.02
N PRO A 255 3.81 8.19 -3.50
CA PRO A 255 4.16 8.23 -4.92
C PRO A 255 3.00 7.75 -5.79
N LEU A 256 2.68 8.48 -6.86
CA LEU A 256 1.68 8.08 -7.83
C LEU A 256 2.39 7.48 -9.06
N LEU A 257 2.84 6.25 -8.93
CA LEU A 257 3.52 5.51 -9.99
C LEU A 257 2.56 4.49 -10.61
N ILE A 258 2.11 4.76 -11.84
CA ILE A 258 1.18 3.90 -12.58
C ILE A 258 1.87 2.58 -12.93
N GLY A 259 1.26 1.44 -12.55
CA GLY A 259 1.78 0.10 -12.81
C GLY A 259 1.08 -0.65 -13.95
N CYS A 260 0.12 -0.06 -14.65
CA CYS A 260 -0.65 -0.72 -15.72
C CYS A 260 -0.12 -0.41 -17.13
N ASP A 261 -0.67 -1.10 -18.15
CA ASP A 261 -0.43 -0.81 -19.57
C ASP A 261 -1.24 0.42 -20.00
N ILE A 262 -0.61 1.60 -19.95
CA ILE A 262 -1.25 2.87 -20.29
C ILE A 262 -1.58 3.03 -21.78
N THR A 263 -1.06 2.16 -22.65
CA THR A 263 -1.42 2.16 -24.08
C THR A 263 -2.81 1.54 -24.34
N LYS A 264 -3.42 0.91 -23.32
CA LYS A 264 -4.69 0.18 -23.41
C LYS A 264 -5.62 0.45 -22.23
N MET A 265 -5.51 1.62 -21.61
CA MET A 265 -6.37 2.00 -20.48
C MET A 265 -7.84 2.02 -20.85
N SER A 266 -8.71 1.61 -19.92
CA SER A 266 -10.14 1.89 -19.99
C SER A 266 -10.41 3.38 -19.74
N LYS A 267 -11.60 3.82 -20.09
CA LYS A 267 -12.06 5.18 -19.80
C LYS A 267 -12.11 5.45 -18.28
N GLU A 268 -12.58 4.49 -17.52
CA GLU A 268 -12.69 4.55 -16.06
C GLU A 268 -11.29 4.67 -15.42
N THR A 269 -10.32 3.84 -15.84
CA THR A 269 -8.93 3.93 -15.39
C THR A 269 -8.34 5.32 -15.66
N PHE A 270 -8.57 5.84 -16.87
CA PHE A 270 -8.11 7.18 -17.23
C PHE A 270 -8.75 8.27 -16.36
N GLU A 271 -10.08 8.21 -16.15
CA GLU A 271 -10.81 9.17 -15.31
C GLU A 271 -10.32 9.17 -13.85
N ILE A 272 -9.98 8.00 -13.30
CA ILE A 272 -9.40 7.87 -11.95
C ILE A 272 -8.02 8.53 -11.92
N LEU A 273 -7.12 8.12 -12.81
CA LEU A 273 -5.72 8.56 -12.81
C LEU A 273 -5.53 10.05 -13.15
N THR A 274 -6.52 10.68 -13.80
CA THR A 274 -6.42 12.09 -14.24
C THR A 274 -7.36 13.03 -13.49
N ASN A 275 -8.03 12.57 -12.41
CA ASN A 275 -8.90 13.46 -11.63
C ASN A 275 -8.08 14.58 -10.97
N PRO A 276 -8.18 15.84 -11.42
CA PRO A 276 -7.32 16.91 -10.95
C PRO A 276 -7.60 17.29 -9.50
N GLU A 277 -8.83 17.09 -9.01
CA GLU A 277 -9.19 17.40 -7.62
C GLU A 277 -8.60 16.38 -6.64
N VAL A 278 -8.54 15.12 -7.03
CA VAL A 278 -7.92 14.04 -6.23
C VAL A 278 -6.39 14.15 -6.28
N ILE A 279 -5.81 14.40 -7.45
CA ILE A 279 -4.36 14.65 -7.60
C ILE A 279 -3.92 15.87 -6.76
N ALA A 280 -4.73 16.92 -6.70
CA ALA A 280 -4.43 18.11 -5.90
C ALA A 280 -4.27 17.81 -4.41
N ILE A 281 -4.95 16.80 -3.87
CA ILE A 281 -4.70 16.31 -2.50
C ILE A 281 -3.27 15.79 -2.37
N ASN A 282 -2.85 14.94 -3.30
CA ASN A 282 -1.50 14.34 -3.27
C ASN A 282 -0.40 15.40 -3.43
N GLN A 283 -0.61 16.33 -4.33
CA GLN A 283 0.37 17.38 -4.72
C GLN A 283 0.27 18.66 -3.87
N ASP A 284 -0.54 18.66 -2.82
CA ASP A 284 -0.68 19.81 -1.93
C ASP A 284 0.67 20.18 -1.28
N PRO A 285 1.12 21.45 -1.37
CA PRO A 285 2.46 21.87 -0.99
C PRO A 285 2.73 21.83 0.53
N LEU A 286 1.69 21.73 1.38
CA LEU A 286 1.89 21.53 2.82
C LEU A 286 2.59 20.19 3.09
N GLY A 287 2.35 19.17 2.24
CA GLY A 287 3.03 17.89 2.29
C GLY A 287 2.74 17.06 3.54
N VAL A 288 1.65 17.33 4.26
CA VAL A 288 1.25 16.58 5.45
C VAL A 288 0.51 15.31 5.00
N GLN A 289 1.06 14.15 5.34
CA GLN A 289 0.41 12.87 5.09
C GLN A 289 -0.87 12.76 5.93
N GLY A 290 -2.01 12.51 5.27
CA GLY A 290 -3.24 12.16 5.96
C GLY A 290 -3.17 10.74 6.54
N ARG A 291 -4.05 10.46 7.48
CA ARG A 291 -4.04 9.21 8.26
C ARG A 291 -5.44 8.70 8.56
N LYS A 292 -5.53 7.47 8.96
CA LYS A 292 -6.72 6.88 9.58
C LYS A 292 -6.96 7.55 10.93
N ILE A 293 -8.18 8.01 11.14
CA ILE A 293 -8.61 8.71 12.36
C ILE A 293 -9.44 7.76 13.21
N GLU A 294 -9.18 7.72 14.50
CA GLU A 294 -10.07 7.04 15.45
C GLU A 294 -11.38 7.81 15.57
N THR A 295 -12.46 7.21 15.09
CA THR A 295 -13.80 7.82 15.11
C THR A 295 -14.82 6.89 15.74
N LYS A 296 -15.89 7.48 16.30
CA LYS A 296 -17.05 6.72 16.75
C LYS A 296 -18.08 6.66 15.63
N GLN A 297 -18.02 5.62 14.83
CA GLN A 297 -19.03 5.39 13.79
C GLN A 297 -20.36 4.92 14.39
N PRO A 298 -21.51 5.18 13.73
CA PRO A 298 -22.79 4.61 14.12
C PRO A 298 -22.66 3.09 14.18
N LYS A 299 -23.24 2.49 15.22
CA LYS A 299 -23.40 1.05 15.23
C LYS A 299 -24.42 0.69 14.14
N PRO A 300 -24.21 -0.41 13.39
CA PRO A 300 -25.29 -0.97 12.59
C PRO A 300 -26.54 -1.12 13.45
N ASP A 301 -27.73 -0.81 12.91
CA ASP A 301 -28.98 -1.00 13.63
C ASP A 301 -28.99 -2.40 14.27
N GLU A 302 -29.33 -2.47 15.57
CA GLU A 302 -29.36 -3.74 16.34
C GLU A 302 -30.28 -4.82 15.73
N GLY A 303 -31.03 -4.47 14.68
CA GLY A 303 -31.86 -5.37 13.90
C GLY A 303 -31.20 -5.99 12.66
N THR A 304 -30.03 -5.53 12.24
CA THR A 304 -29.25 -6.11 11.13
C THR A 304 -28.05 -6.87 11.69
N THR A 305 -28.29 -8.03 12.31
CA THR A 305 -27.22 -9.02 12.49
C THR A 305 -26.64 -9.30 11.10
N PRO A 306 -25.31 -9.17 10.88
CA PRO A 306 -24.71 -9.52 9.60
C PRO A 306 -25.20 -10.91 9.21
N GLN A 307 -25.86 -11.02 8.05
CA GLN A 307 -26.37 -12.30 7.61
C GLN A 307 -25.17 -13.14 7.17
N LEU A 308 -24.70 -14.01 8.06
CA LEU A 308 -23.61 -14.95 7.77
C LEU A 308 -24.04 -15.82 6.58
N LYS A 309 -23.17 -15.90 5.58
CA LYS A 309 -23.39 -16.67 4.36
C LYS A 309 -22.08 -17.28 3.89
N ASP A 310 -22.16 -18.26 3.00
CA ASP A 310 -20.99 -18.83 2.33
C ASP A 310 -20.14 -17.72 1.70
N GLY A 311 -18.83 -17.78 1.92
CA GLY A 311 -17.86 -16.79 1.40
C GLY A 311 -17.70 -15.54 2.26
N THR A 312 -18.39 -15.40 3.42
CA THR A 312 -18.16 -14.29 4.34
C THR A 312 -16.72 -14.33 4.86
N LYS A 313 -15.95 -13.29 4.60
CA LYS A 313 -14.52 -13.22 4.92
C LYS A 313 -14.27 -13.04 6.42
N ILE A 314 -13.11 -13.53 6.87
CA ILE A 314 -12.68 -13.44 8.26
C ILE A 314 -11.71 -12.29 8.45
N TYR A 315 -11.92 -11.60 9.56
CA TYR A 315 -11.14 -10.45 9.97
C TYR A 315 -10.74 -10.56 11.44
N ILE A 316 -9.80 -9.72 11.85
CA ILE A 316 -9.56 -9.45 13.25
C ILE A 316 -10.14 -8.08 13.58
N ALA A 317 -10.99 -8.00 14.59
CA ALA A 317 -11.76 -6.80 14.93
C ALA A 317 -11.81 -6.56 16.44
N THR A 318 -12.21 -5.36 16.86
CA THR A 318 -12.49 -5.08 18.27
C THR A 318 -13.51 -6.07 18.82
N CYS A 319 -13.25 -6.60 20.02
CA CYS A 319 -14.17 -7.56 20.61
C CYS A 319 -15.47 -6.88 21.03
N THR A 320 -16.56 -7.16 20.34
CA THR A 320 -17.91 -6.62 20.60
C THR A 320 -18.76 -7.58 21.41
N GLY A 321 -18.44 -8.88 21.41
CA GLY A 321 -19.24 -9.96 21.95
C GLY A 321 -20.43 -10.35 21.05
N GLY A 322 -20.47 -9.84 19.81
CA GLY A 322 -21.46 -10.23 18.79
C GLY A 322 -21.34 -11.68 18.37
N ASN A 323 -22.40 -12.20 17.74
CA ASN A 323 -22.45 -13.62 17.32
C ASN A 323 -21.43 -13.95 16.23
N GLU A 324 -21.05 -12.97 15.41
CA GLU A 324 -20.01 -13.04 14.38
C GLU A 324 -18.60 -13.28 14.95
N GLN A 325 -18.43 -13.10 16.26
CA GLN A 325 -17.16 -13.29 16.98
C GLN A 325 -17.17 -14.48 17.93
N LYS A 326 -18.27 -15.26 17.96
CA LYS A 326 -18.41 -16.42 18.84
C LYS A 326 -18.11 -17.71 18.08
N TRP A 327 -17.14 -18.43 18.57
CA TRP A 327 -16.60 -19.62 17.92
C TRP A 327 -16.64 -20.84 18.84
N SER A 328 -16.80 -22.02 18.24
CA SER A 328 -16.57 -23.31 18.87
C SER A 328 -15.42 -24.03 18.20
N ILE A 329 -14.52 -24.58 18.99
CA ILE A 329 -13.46 -25.47 18.51
C ILE A 329 -13.91 -26.89 18.79
N ASN A 330 -14.12 -27.69 17.73
CA ASN A 330 -14.73 -29.01 17.81
C ASN A 330 -13.69 -30.14 17.76
N GLY A 331 -14.06 -31.31 18.30
CA GLY A 331 -13.16 -32.47 18.38
C GLY A 331 -12.83 -33.09 17.02
N ASP A 332 -13.59 -32.81 15.97
CA ASP A 332 -13.33 -33.22 14.58
C ASP A 332 -12.32 -32.31 13.86
N GLY A 333 -11.91 -31.23 14.52
CA GLY A 333 -10.97 -30.25 13.98
C GLY A 333 -11.65 -29.06 13.31
N SER A 334 -12.97 -29.01 13.24
CA SER A 334 -13.67 -27.83 12.74
C SER A 334 -13.64 -26.68 13.76
N ILE A 335 -13.62 -25.45 13.24
CA ILE A 335 -13.83 -24.21 14.01
C ILE A 335 -15.10 -23.60 13.45
N THR A 336 -16.19 -23.57 14.24
CA THR A 336 -17.52 -23.17 13.78
C THR A 336 -17.96 -21.89 14.45
N ILE A 337 -18.80 -21.09 13.77
CA ILE A 337 -19.56 -20.03 14.43
C ILE A 337 -20.51 -20.68 15.43
N LEU A 338 -20.58 -20.15 16.65
CA LEU A 338 -21.37 -20.71 17.73
C LEU A 338 -22.87 -20.76 17.35
N GLY A 339 -23.42 -21.99 17.37
CA GLY A 339 -24.83 -22.24 17.04
C GLY A 339 -25.20 -22.12 15.57
N GLY A 340 -24.20 -22.05 14.67
CA GLY A 340 -24.40 -21.97 13.23
C GLY A 340 -23.82 -23.15 12.45
N ASP A 341 -24.22 -23.23 11.19
CA ASP A 341 -23.81 -24.28 10.24
C ASP A 341 -22.53 -23.90 9.45
N PHE A 342 -21.82 -22.84 9.87
CA PHE A 342 -20.65 -22.31 9.16
C PHE A 342 -19.35 -22.65 9.85
N CYS A 343 -18.42 -23.18 9.08
CA CYS A 343 -17.06 -23.53 9.48
C CYS A 343 -16.04 -22.50 8.96
N LEU A 344 -14.96 -22.28 9.71
CA LEU A 344 -13.79 -21.58 9.22
C LEU A 344 -13.19 -22.37 8.05
N ASP A 345 -13.03 -21.72 6.90
CA ASP A 345 -12.79 -22.36 5.61
C ASP A 345 -11.60 -21.71 4.87
N ILE A 346 -10.84 -22.52 4.16
CA ILE A 346 -9.87 -22.08 3.17
C ILE A 346 -10.50 -22.12 1.79
N PRO A 347 -10.77 -20.96 1.14
CA PRO A 347 -11.41 -20.90 -0.16
C PRO A 347 -10.64 -21.68 -1.23
N ASP A 348 -11.37 -22.26 -2.18
CA ASP A 348 -10.84 -22.89 -3.39
C ASP A 348 -9.78 -23.98 -3.14
N CYS A 349 -9.77 -24.62 -1.97
CA CYS A 349 -8.74 -25.60 -1.59
C CYS A 349 -7.30 -25.08 -1.76
N SER A 350 -7.08 -23.80 -1.51
CA SER A 350 -5.83 -23.12 -1.83
C SER A 350 -4.65 -23.67 -1.05
N ASN A 351 -3.55 -23.92 -1.75
CA ASN A 351 -2.23 -24.22 -1.18
C ASN A 351 -1.33 -22.97 -1.07
N ARG A 352 -1.89 -21.78 -1.23
CA ARG A 352 -1.20 -20.50 -1.11
C ARG A 352 -1.77 -19.71 0.06
N ALA A 353 -1.04 -18.67 0.50
CA ALA A 353 -1.58 -17.66 1.39
C ALA A 353 -2.87 -17.07 0.79
N ILE A 354 -3.96 -17.13 1.56
CA ILE A 354 -5.27 -16.64 1.12
C ILE A 354 -6.11 -16.24 2.33
N GLN A 355 -6.89 -15.18 2.20
CA GLN A 355 -7.84 -14.78 3.22
C GLN A 355 -8.86 -15.89 3.45
N VAL A 356 -9.01 -16.31 4.73
CA VAL A 356 -9.98 -17.30 5.13
C VAL A 356 -11.40 -16.72 5.18
N GLU A 357 -12.39 -17.61 5.12
CA GLU A 357 -13.80 -17.26 5.12
C GLU A 357 -14.60 -18.22 6.00
N ILE A 358 -15.88 -17.99 6.17
CA ILE A 358 -16.80 -19.03 6.61
C ILE A 358 -17.52 -19.62 5.40
N PHE A 359 -17.71 -20.93 5.46
CA PHE A 359 -18.49 -21.66 4.48
C PHE A 359 -19.33 -22.71 5.19
N LYS A 360 -20.47 -23.11 4.59
CA LYS A 360 -21.30 -24.16 5.15
C LYS A 360 -20.46 -25.39 5.48
N CYS A 361 -20.60 -25.90 6.69
CA CYS A 361 -19.79 -27.04 7.15
C CYS A 361 -20.03 -28.28 6.28
N HIS A 362 -18.94 -28.89 5.81
CA HIS A 362 -18.95 -30.10 4.99
C HIS A 362 -17.90 -31.12 5.45
N ILE A 363 -17.53 -31.08 6.75
CA ILE A 363 -16.60 -32.02 7.37
C ILE A 363 -17.03 -33.47 7.12
N GLY A 364 -16.10 -34.31 6.67
CA GLY A 364 -16.34 -35.71 6.37
C GLY A 364 -17.10 -35.98 5.06
N SER A 365 -17.39 -34.95 4.25
CA SER A 365 -17.98 -35.11 2.93
C SER A 365 -16.92 -35.47 1.89
N SER A 366 -17.09 -36.58 1.17
CA SER A 366 -16.19 -36.93 0.08
C SER A 366 -16.35 -35.98 -1.11
N GLY A 367 -15.25 -35.51 -1.68
CA GLY A 367 -15.23 -34.75 -2.93
C GLY A 367 -14.88 -33.26 -2.83
N HIS A 368 -14.83 -32.68 -1.63
CA HIS A 368 -14.31 -31.33 -1.42
C HIS A 368 -12.91 -31.36 -0.82
N CYS A 369 -11.95 -30.71 -1.46
CA CYS A 369 -10.60 -30.43 -0.93
C CYS A 369 -9.89 -31.62 -0.25
N GLY A 370 -9.98 -32.83 -0.83
CA GLY A 370 -9.36 -34.02 -0.22
C GLY A 370 -9.98 -34.39 1.14
N ASP A 371 -11.28 -34.65 1.13
CA ASP A 371 -12.09 -35.01 2.30
C ASP A 371 -12.30 -33.85 3.29
N SER A 372 -12.55 -32.64 2.77
CA SER A 372 -12.93 -31.46 3.55
C SER A 372 -11.81 -30.88 4.44
N LYS A 373 -10.54 -31.15 4.13
CA LYS A 373 -9.38 -30.67 4.93
C LYS A 373 -9.25 -29.14 4.96
N ASN A 374 -9.91 -28.42 4.06
CA ASN A 374 -9.97 -26.95 4.05
C ASN A 374 -10.74 -26.35 5.24
N GLN A 375 -11.55 -27.17 5.95
CA GLN A 375 -12.25 -26.79 7.18
C GLN A 375 -11.71 -27.47 8.42
N GLU A 376 -10.63 -28.25 8.31
CA GLU A 376 -10.01 -28.93 9.43
C GLU A 376 -8.77 -28.19 9.93
N TRP A 377 -8.75 -27.86 11.22
CA TRP A 377 -7.72 -27.10 11.88
C TRP A 377 -7.18 -27.82 13.12
N SER A 378 -5.96 -27.54 13.48
CA SER A 378 -5.34 -28.02 14.72
C SER A 378 -4.91 -26.83 15.57
N PHE A 379 -5.58 -26.64 16.72
CA PHE A 379 -5.14 -25.66 17.71
C PHE A 379 -3.97 -26.26 18.51
N LYS A 380 -2.79 -25.68 18.42
CA LYS A 380 -1.57 -26.19 19.05
C LYS A 380 -1.34 -25.55 20.42
N ALA A 381 -0.59 -26.26 21.28
CA ALA A 381 -0.26 -25.78 22.62
C ALA A 381 0.56 -24.47 22.64
N ASP A 382 1.24 -24.15 21.54
CA ASP A 382 2.01 -22.91 21.38
C ASP A 382 1.15 -21.73 20.91
N GLY A 383 -0.16 -21.93 20.78
CA GLY A 383 -1.13 -20.95 20.36
C GLY A 383 -1.33 -20.83 18.84
N THR A 384 -0.64 -21.62 18.03
CA THR A 384 -0.89 -21.61 16.58
C THR A 384 -2.13 -22.43 16.22
N ILE A 385 -2.88 -21.96 15.19
CA ILE A 385 -3.96 -22.69 14.56
C ILE A 385 -3.47 -23.11 13.17
N VAL A 386 -3.32 -24.41 12.94
CA VAL A 386 -2.69 -24.96 11.74
C VAL A 386 -3.71 -25.70 10.91
N SER A 387 -3.81 -25.36 9.62
CA SER A 387 -4.67 -26.04 8.66
C SER A 387 -4.17 -27.45 8.36
N LYS A 388 -5.09 -28.42 8.26
CA LYS A 388 -4.79 -29.77 7.81
C LYS A 388 -4.73 -29.92 6.28
N LEU A 389 -5.21 -28.94 5.54
CA LEU A 389 -5.14 -28.93 4.07
C LEU A 389 -3.69 -28.72 3.59
N ASN A 390 -3.03 -27.68 4.08
CA ASN A 390 -1.76 -27.18 3.53
C ASN A 390 -0.66 -26.97 4.57
N ASN A 391 -0.91 -27.29 5.85
CA ASN A 391 -0.01 -27.09 7.00
C ASN A 391 0.38 -25.61 7.24
N MET A 392 -0.37 -24.66 6.70
CA MET A 392 -0.19 -23.24 6.98
C MET A 392 -0.88 -22.84 8.29
N CYS A 393 -0.37 -21.80 8.93
CA CYS A 393 -0.93 -21.21 10.13
C CYS A 393 -2.01 -20.18 9.79
N LEU A 394 -3.05 -20.11 10.63
CA LEU A 394 -3.96 -18.97 10.66
C LEU A 394 -3.17 -17.75 11.09
N ASP A 395 -3.19 -16.70 10.30
CA ASP A 395 -2.30 -15.57 10.36
C ASP A 395 -3.08 -14.25 10.31
N VAL A 396 -2.72 -13.31 11.17
CA VAL A 396 -3.17 -11.92 11.01
C VAL A 396 -2.22 -11.27 10.03
N TYR A 397 -2.72 -10.98 8.83
CA TYR A 397 -1.91 -10.43 7.77
C TYR A 397 -1.08 -9.24 8.28
N ASP A 398 0.20 -9.33 8.05
CA ASP A 398 1.23 -8.34 8.37
C ASP A 398 1.18 -7.80 9.83
N PHE A 399 0.94 -8.69 10.79
CA PHE A 399 0.91 -8.43 12.24
C PHE A 399 -0.21 -7.54 12.77
N ASN A 400 -0.99 -6.85 11.92
CA ASN A 400 -2.01 -5.88 12.37
C ASN A 400 -3.42 -6.13 11.83
N GLY A 401 -3.56 -6.93 10.81
CA GLY A 401 -4.84 -7.12 10.15
C GLY A 401 -5.33 -5.86 9.38
N PRO A 402 -6.61 -5.75 9.10
CA PRO A 402 -7.70 -6.55 9.67
C PRO A 402 -7.85 -7.96 9.06
N VAL A 403 -7.26 -8.24 7.92
CA VAL A 403 -7.38 -9.51 7.19
C VAL A 403 -6.81 -10.66 7.99
N VAL A 404 -7.52 -11.79 8.00
CA VAL A 404 -7.01 -13.07 8.54
C VAL A 404 -6.89 -14.05 7.40
N GLU A 405 -5.70 -14.62 7.25
CA GLU A 405 -5.35 -15.50 6.13
C GLU A 405 -4.66 -16.79 6.58
N THR A 406 -4.36 -17.68 5.66
CA THR A 406 -3.36 -18.74 5.87
C THR A 406 -2.00 -18.27 5.39
N PHE A 407 -0.96 -18.48 6.22
CA PHE A 407 0.42 -18.16 5.85
C PHE A 407 1.40 -19.23 6.37
N ASN A 408 2.61 -19.29 5.82
CA ASN A 408 3.64 -20.20 6.32
C ASN A 408 3.87 -19.98 7.82
N CYS A 409 3.88 -21.07 8.61
CA CYS A 409 4.12 -20.95 10.04
C CYS A 409 5.53 -20.42 10.31
N ASN A 410 5.62 -19.24 10.90
CA ASN A 410 6.87 -18.51 11.17
C ASN A 410 7.09 -18.25 12.67
N GLY A 411 6.10 -18.57 13.52
CA GLY A 411 6.17 -18.38 14.97
C GLY A 411 5.94 -16.94 15.44
N GLY A 412 5.59 -16.03 14.53
CA GLY A 412 5.29 -14.63 14.81
C GLY A 412 4.09 -14.43 15.75
N SER A 413 4.00 -13.27 16.39
CA SER A 413 2.88 -12.93 17.29
C SER A 413 1.53 -12.88 16.57
N ASN A 414 1.52 -12.56 15.27
CA ASN A 414 0.36 -12.57 14.39
C ASN A 414 -0.23 -13.97 14.13
N GLN A 415 0.49 -15.04 14.49
CA GLN A 415 0.03 -16.43 14.41
C GLN A 415 -0.29 -17.05 15.79
N LYS A 416 -0.31 -16.24 16.86
CA LYS A 416 -0.58 -16.70 18.22
C LYS A 416 -1.99 -16.36 18.65
N TRP A 417 -2.80 -17.38 18.80
CA TRP A 417 -4.22 -17.28 19.11
C TRP A 417 -4.52 -17.82 20.50
N VAL A 418 -5.48 -17.19 21.17
CA VAL A 418 -5.99 -17.61 22.47
C VAL A 418 -7.48 -17.85 22.36
N TYR A 419 -7.93 -19.04 22.72
CA TYR A 419 -9.36 -19.35 22.80
C TYR A 419 -9.89 -19.14 24.22
N ASP A 420 -10.86 -18.26 24.36
CA ASP A 420 -11.61 -18.07 25.60
C ASP A 420 -12.91 -18.86 25.51
N SER A 421 -12.94 -20.04 26.14
CA SER A 421 -14.10 -20.95 26.11
C SER A 421 -15.31 -20.41 26.85
N SER A 422 -15.16 -19.46 27.76
CA SER A 422 -16.27 -18.83 28.51
C SER A 422 -16.97 -17.76 27.68
N ALA A 423 -16.20 -17.00 26.93
CA ALA A 423 -16.68 -15.96 26.01
C ALA A 423 -16.93 -16.48 24.58
N HIS A 424 -16.47 -17.72 24.29
CA HIS A 424 -16.46 -18.33 22.95
C HIS A 424 -15.67 -17.48 21.91
N THR A 425 -14.60 -16.80 22.30
CA THR A 425 -13.84 -15.93 21.40
C THR A 425 -12.45 -16.48 21.12
N ILE A 426 -12.02 -16.36 19.86
CA ILE A 426 -10.64 -16.62 19.45
C ILE A 426 -9.96 -15.26 19.27
N LYS A 427 -8.85 -15.01 19.96
CA LYS A 427 -8.18 -13.72 20.02
C LYS A 427 -6.74 -13.81 19.54
N ASN A 428 -6.31 -12.75 18.83
CA ASN A 428 -4.91 -12.41 18.65
C ASN A 428 -4.67 -11.05 19.31
N GLY A 429 -3.82 -11.01 20.34
CA GLY A 429 -3.67 -9.83 21.19
C GLY A 429 -4.99 -9.39 21.83
N GLN A 430 -5.40 -8.15 21.61
CA GLN A 430 -6.64 -7.56 22.15
C GLN A 430 -7.83 -7.66 21.19
N LYS A 431 -7.65 -8.18 19.98
CA LYS A 431 -8.68 -8.28 18.96
C LYS A 431 -9.26 -9.69 18.84
N CYS A 432 -10.52 -9.77 18.42
CA CYS A 432 -11.26 -11.01 18.22
C CYS A 432 -11.31 -11.44 16.76
N LEU A 433 -11.22 -12.75 16.49
CA LEU A 433 -11.55 -13.34 15.20
C LEU A 433 -13.04 -13.10 14.92
N SER A 434 -13.38 -12.55 13.76
CA SER A 434 -14.73 -12.10 13.40
C SER A 434 -15.11 -12.56 12.00
N ALA A 435 -16.28 -13.15 11.87
CA ALA A 435 -16.90 -13.49 10.58
C ALA A 435 -17.68 -12.30 9.99
N SER A 436 -17.21 -11.11 10.21
CA SER A 436 -17.63 -9.88 9.55
C SER A 436 -16.55 -8.83 9.77
N SER A 437 -16.48 -7.87 8.88
CA SER A 437 -15.61 -6.72 8.98
C SER A 437 -15.91 -5.85 10.23
N GLY A 438 -17.04 -6.06 10.89
CA GLY A 438 -17.45 -5.32 12.09
C GLY A 438 -17.48 -3.80 11.90
N ILE A 439 -17.49 -3.07 13.01
CA ILE A 439 -17.41 -1.60 13.02
C ILE A 439 -16.02 -1.12 12.58
N ASP A 440 -14.98 -1.95 12.73
CA ASP A 440 -13.59 -1.65 12.30
C ASP A 440 -13.45 -1.60 10.77
N ALA A 441 -14.50 -1.97 10.02
CA ALA A 441 -14.57 -1.82 8.57
C ALA A 441 -14.98 -0.42 8.11
N LEU A 442 -15.52 0.40 9.01
CA LEU A 442 -15.94 1.78 8.71
C LEU A 442 -14.84 2.73 9.16
N GLU A 443 -14.11 3.28 8.19
CA GLU A 443 -12.93 4.10 8.46
C GLU A 443 -13.11 5.52 7.98
N VAL A 444 -12.61 6.46 8.77
CA VAL A 444 -12.42 7.85 8.37
C VAL A 444 -10.93 8.12 8.23
N TRP A 445 -10.52 8.55 7.06
CA TRP A 445 -9.17 9.02 6.80
C TRP A 445 -9.21 10.53 6.61
N ALA A 446 -8.25 11.25 7.18
CA ALA A 446 -8.22 12.70 7.04
C ALA A 446 -6.79 13.26 7.02
N GLY A 447 -6.60 14.34 6.27
CA GLY A 447 -5.37 15.12 6.23
C GLY A 447 -5.65 16.59 5.96
N ILE A 448 -4.93 17.48 6.65
CA ILE A 448 -5.01 18.93 6.43
C ILE A 448 -4.32 19.31 5.12
N LEU A 449 -4.85 20.31 4.43
CA LEU A 449 -4.32 20.89 3.20
C LEU A 449 -3.82 22.33 3.43
N SER A 450 -3.02 22.82 2.50
CA SER A 450 -2.34 24.12 2.60
C SER A 450 -3.29 25.33 2.68
N ASP A 451 -4.53 25.18 2.22
CA ASP A 451 -5.59 26.18 2.30
C ASP A 451 -6.46 26.08 3.56
N ASN A 452 -6.02 25.32 4.56
CA ASN A 452 -6.74 24.99 5.79
C ASN A 452 -8.03 24.19 5.59
N SER A 453 -8.28 23.65 4.40
CA SER A 453 -9.29 22.63 4.19
C SER A 453 -8.75 21.24 4.57
N TYR A 454 -9.63 20.24 4.56
CA TYR A 454 -9.28 18.86 4.87
C TYR A 454 -9.68 17.94 3.73
N ALA A 455 -8.78 17.06 3.32
CA ALA A 455 -9.13 15.89 2.54
C ALA A 455 -9.64 14.81 3.51
N VAL A 456 -10.84 14.28 3.24
CA VAL A 456 -11.50 13.28 4.13
C VAL A 456 -12.04 12.15 3.27
N MET A 457 -11.75 10.91 3.66
CA MET A 457 -12.38 9.75 3.06
C MET A 457 -13.25 9.05 4.11
N LEU A 458 -14.52 8.82 3.76
CA LEU A 458 -15.39 7.87 4.45
C LEU A 458 -15.27 6.55 3.69
N LEU A 459 -14.64 5.55 4.28
CA LEU A 459 -14.35 4.26 3.65
C LEU A 459 -15.10 3.13 4.33
N ASN A 460 -15.92 2.42 3.58
CA ASN A 460 -16.57 1.19 4.01
C ASN A 460 -15.82 -0.02 3.42
N ARG A 461 -15.01 -0.69 4.23
CA ARG A 461 -14.32 -1.94 3.86
C ARG A 461 -15.21 -3.17 4.02
N GLY A 462 -16.40 -3.00 4.62
CA GLY A 462 -17.31 -4.06 4.98
C GLY A 462 -18.18 -4.53 3.84
N ASP A 463 -18.90 -5.63 4.10
CA ASP A 463 -19.80 -6.28 3.15
C ASP A 463 -21.24 -5.73 3.22
N THR A 464 -21.52 -4.77 4.10
CA THR A 464 -22.86 -4.19 4.30
C THR A 464 -22.85 -2.69 4.10
N LYS A 465 -23.91 -2.19 3.47
CA LYS A 465 -24.17 -0.76 3.33
C LYS A 465 -24.35 -0.13 4.71
N SER A 466 -23.62 0.95 5.01
CA SER A 466 -23.56 1.51 6.34
C SER A 466 -23.60 3.05 6.32
N GLU A 467 -24.25 3.65 7.30
CA GLU A 467 -24.13 5.09 7.54
C GLU A 467 -22.77 5.39 8.17
N MET A 468 -22.07 6.40 7.66
CA MET A 468 -20.80 6.87 8.16
C MET A 468 -20.84 8.36 8.44
N ILE A 469 -20.09 8.79 9.46
CA ILE A 469 -20.05 10.19 9.91
C ILE A 469 -18.59 10.66 10.04
N ALA A 470 -18.26 11.79 9.38
CA ALA A 470 -17.07 12.58 9.67
C ALA A 470 -17.47 13.72 10.62
N ARG A 471 -17.02 13.69 11.87
CA ARG A 471 -17.20 14.79 12.83
C ARG A 471 -16.01 15.72 12.80
N TRP A 472 -16.27 17.03 12.76
CA TRP A 472 -15.19 18.02 12.65
C TRP A 472 -14.20 17.91 13.80
N SER A 473 -14.69 17.68 15.03
CA SER A 473 -13.85 17.50 16.21
C SER A 473 -12.94 16.27 16.17
N GLU A 474 -13.32 15.22 15.45
CA GLU A 474 -12.53 13.99 15.32
C GLU A 474 -11.44 14.12 14.25
N ILE A 475 -11.72 14.85 13.16
CA ILE A 475 -10.77 15.03 12.05
C ILE A 475 -9.85 16.25 12.22
N GLY A 476 -9.99 17.00 13.31
CA GLY A 476 -9.18 18.19 13.60
C GLY A 476 -9.67 19.47 12.94
N LEU A 477 -10.88 19.47 12.37
CA LEU A 477 -11.53 20.67 11.83
C LEU A 477 -12.15 21.50 12.98
N PRO A 478 -12.10 22.83 12.96
CA PRO A 478 -12.83 23.66 13.91
C PRO A 478 -14.33 23.38 13.90
N THR A 479 -14.98 23.51 15.06
CA THR A 479 -16.44 23.43 15.16
C THR A 479 -17.08 24.58 14.38
N GLY A 480 -18.28 24.34 13.82
CA GLY A 480 -19.02 25.30 13.02
C GLY A 480 -19.36 24.83 11.63
N GLU A 481 -19.61 25.76 10.74
CA GLU A 481 -20.00 25.47 9.37
C GLU A 481 -18.79 25.16 8.48
N ALA A 482 -18.94 24.14 7.61
CA ALA A 482 -18.00 23.84 6.54
C ALA A 482 -18.73 23.48 5.23
N VAL A 483 -18.11 23.83 4.12
CA VAL A 483 -18.55 23.40 2.79
C VAL A 483 -17.94 22.03 2.50
N VAL A 484 -18.77 21.10 2.02
CA VAL A 484 -18.38 19.74 1.67
C VAL A 484 -18.47 19.54 0.16
N ARG A 485 -17.40 19.10 -0.47
CA ARG A 485 -17.30 18.81 -1.90
C ARG A 485 -16.92 17.35 -2.11
N ASP A 486 -17.67 16.63 -2.92
CA ASP A 486 -17.34 15.29 -3.40
C ASP A 486 -16.36 15.41 -4.58
N LEU A 487 -15.18 14.84 -4.43
CA LEU A 487 -14.09 14.98 -5.40
C LEU A 487 -14.20 13.99 -6.57
N TRP A 488 -14.86 12.85 -6.37
CA TRP A 488 -15.15 11.93 -7.48
C TRP A 488 -16.29 12.44 -8.35
N ALA A 489 -17.37 12.89 -7.73
CA ALA A 489 -18.49 13.51 -8.46
C ALA A 489 -18.21 14.94 -8.92
N ARG A 490 -17.12 15.59 -8.41
CA ARG A 490 -16.75 16.99 -8.64
C ARG A 490 -17.91 17.95 -8.35
N LYS A 491 -18.61 17.70 -7.23
CA LYS A 491 -19.86 18.39 -6.89
C LYS A 491 -19.85 18.85 -5.45
N ASP A 492 -20.32 20.09 -5.23
CA ASP A 492 -20.58 20.59 -3.89
C ASP A 492 -21.84 19.94 -3.34
N LEU A 493 -21.71 19.35 -2.14
CA LEU A 493 -22.82 18.69 -1.44
C LEU A 493 -23.59 19.65 -0.54
N GLY A 494 -23.01 20.81 -0.22
CA GLY A 494 -23.62 21.86 0.59
C GLY A 494 -22.77 22.27 1.79
N THR A 495 -23.42 23.03 2.70
CA THR A 495 -22.83 23.46 3.98
C THR A 495 -23.42 22.63 5.11
N PHE A 496 -22.54 22.15 5.99
CA PHE A 496 -22.90 21.30 7.12
C PHE A 496 -22.28 21.87 8.40
N THR A 497 -22.90 21.59 9.54
CA THR A 497 -22.45 22.08 10.84
C THR A 497 -21.93 20.89 11.67
N ASP A 498 -20.69 21.01 12.16
CA ASP A 498 -20.00 20.07 13.06
C ASP A 498 -19.80 18.63 12.54
N SER A 499 -20.49 18.21 11.48
CA SER A 499 -20.33 16.88 10.88
C SER A 499 -20.93 16.78 9.49
N PHE A 500 -20.50 15.74 8.75
CA PHE A 500 -21.12 15.26 7.52
C PHE A 500 -21.39 13.77 7.64
N SER A 501 -22.56 13.30 7.23
CA SER A 501 -22.90 11.88 7.15
C SER A 501 -23.32 11.47 5.77
N ALA A 502 -23.00 10.24 5.41
CA ALA A 502 -23.43 9.60 4.17
C ALA A 502 -23.60 8.10 4.36
N THR A 503 -24.49 7.51 3.58
CA THR A 503 -24.60 6.05 3.48
C THR A 503 -23.62 5.56 2.42
N VAL A 504 -22.68 4.68 2.83
CA VAL A 504 -21.60 4.16 1.99
C VAL A 504 -21.83 2.69 1.69
N ASP A 505 -21.81 2.34 0.41
CA ASP A 505 -21.97 0.96 -0.06
C ASP A 505 -20.74 0.09 0.33
N PRO A 506 -20.85 -1.24 0.33
CA PRO A 506 -19.72 -2.14 0.52
C PRO A 506 -18.59 -1.86 -0.46
N HIS A 507 -17.34 -1.95 0.01
CA HIS A 507 -16.12 -1.68 -0.77
C HIS A 507 -16.23 -0.37 -1.57
N SER A 508 -16.76 0.67 -0.92
CA SER A 508 -16.97 1.99 -1.53
C SER A 508 -16.53 3.10 -0.58
N SER A 509 -16.45 4.32 -1.10
CA SER A 509 -16.05 5.48 -0.31
C SER A 509 -16.65 6.78 -0.83
N TYR A 510 -16.70 7.80 0.06
CA TYR A 510 -16.73 9.20 -0.34
C TYR A 510 -15.35 9.80 -0.12
N LEU A 511 -14.80 10.43 -1.13
CA LEU A 511 -13.59 11.26 -1.01
C LEU A 511 -13.99 12.73 -1.09
N LEU A 512 -13.77 13.44 0.00
CA LEU A 512 -14.32 14.76 0.24
C LEU A 512 -13.21 15.79 0.43
N LYS A 513 -13.44 17.02 -0.04
CA LYS A 513 -12.76 18.21 0.46
C LYS A 513 -13.73 18.96 1.37
N ILE A 514 -13.31 19.21 2.62
CA ILE A 514 -14.11 19.93 3.62
C ILE A 514 -13.41 21.24 3.96
N THR A 515 -14.08 22.34 3.67
CA THR A 515 -13.52 23.69 3.82
C THR A 515 -14.30 24.45 4.92
N PRO A 516 -13.64 24.80 6.05
CA PRO A 516 -14.28 25.60 7.09
C PRO A 516 -14.67 26.97 6.53
N LYS A 517 -15.79 27.53 7.04
CA LYS A 517 -16.24 28.89 6.72
C LYS A 517 -15.67 29.92 7.67
#